data_960e17436f69848ab65be7f5d220d735
#
_entry.id   960e17436f69848ab65be7f5d220d735
#
_cell.length_a   1.000
_cell.length_b   1.000
_cell.length_c   1.000
_cell.angle_alpha   90.00
_cell.angle_beta   90.00
_cell.angle_gamma   90.00
#
_symmetry.space_group_name_H-M   'P 1'
#
loop_
_entity.id
_entity.type
_entity.pdbx_description
1 polymer ?
#
loop_
_entity_poly.entity_id
_entity_poly.type
_entity_poly.pdbx_seq_one_letter_code
_entity_poly.pdbx_strand_id
1 'polypeptide(L)'
;MNTLSIVHDFLRRTVRPGSLCIDATAGKGRDTALLCELAGDTGRVLAFDVQEDAVRQTKALLAAQGRHAEVLLESHANMERYAQPESVDCIVFNFGRLPGGDPHIFTHADSSIAAIDAGLRLLKPGGAMALAIYYGGENGYGERDAILAHLRTLDDRRYSVLLCDWANRKNDPPIPAFIF
;
A
#
# COMPACT_ATOMS: atom_id res chain seq x y z
N MET A 1 -16.77 -8.06 -7.55
CA MET A 1 -16.12 -7.30 -6.45
C MET A 1 -15.06 -8.19 -5.80
N ASN A 2 -13.86 -7.71 -5.62
CA ASN A 2 -12.74 -8.36 -4.92
C ASN A 2 -12.00 -7.32 -4.06
N THR A 3 -11.03 -7.76 -3.25
CA THR A 3 -10.26 -6.86 -2.36
C THR A 3 -9.64 -5.69 -3.10
N LEU A 4 -9.00 -5.93 -4.23
CA LEU A 4 -8.38 -4.88 -5.02
C LEU A 4 -9.40 -3.83 -5.52
N SER A 5 -10.59 -4.27 -5.96
CA SER A 5 -11.63 -3.32 -6.38
C SER A 5 -12.14 -2.45 -5.24
N ILE A 6 -12.22 -2.98 -4.01
CA ILE A 6 -12.59 -2.19 -2.82
C ILE A 6 -11.50 -1.17 -2.49
N VAL A 7 -10.23 -1.57 -2.52
CA VAL A 7 -9.09 -0.66 -2.32
C VAL A 7 -9.08 0.43 -3.40
N HIS A 8 -9.24 0.08 -4.68
CA HIS A 8 -9.28 1.06 -5.77
C HIS A 8 -10.45 2.05 -5.64
N ASP A 9 -11.63 1.58 -5.22
CA ASP A 9 -12.77 2.46 -5.00
C ASP A 9 -12.52 3.43 -3.84
N PHE A 10 -11.82 2.96 -2.78
CA PHE A 10 -11.37 3.82 -1.70
C PHE A 10 -10.36 4.87 -2.19
N LEU A 11 -9.34 4.47 -2.96
CA LEU A 11 -8.34 5.40 -3.53
C LEU A 11 -9.02 6.47 -4.39
N ARG A 12 -9.98 6.11 -5.25
CA ARG A 12 -10.74 7.08 -6.07
C ARG A 12 -11.54 8.09 -5.25
N ARG A 13 -11.97 7.73 -4.06
CA ARG A 13 -12.70 8.63 -3.15
C ARG A 13 -11.77 9.51 -2.33
N THR A 14 -10.54 9.07 -2.08
CA THR A 14 -9.58 9.71 -1.18
C THR A 14 -8.61 10.62 -1.92
N VAL A 15 -7.99 10.13 -2.99
CA VAL A 15 -6.96 10.86 -3.73
C VAL A 15 -7.59 11.97 -4.57
N ARG A 16 -6.96 13.13 -4.58
CA ARG A 16 -7.36 14.32 -5.33
C ARG A 16 -6.23 14.80 -6.24
N PRO A 17 -6.52 15.55 -7.31
CA PRO A 17 -5.48 16.23 -8.07
C PRO A 17 -4.57 17.04 -7.16
N GLY A 18 -3.25 16.91 -7.35
CA GLY A 18 -2.22 17.53 -6.52
C GLY A 18 -1.80 16.74 -5.28
N SER A 19 -2.41 15.60 -4.99
CA SER A 19 -2.04 14.75 -3.85
C SER A 19 -0.61 14.23 -3.94
N LEU A 20 0.06 14.13 -2.78
CA LEU A 20 1.25 13.31 -2.59
C LEU A 20 0.81 11.91 -2.13
N CYS A 21 1.10 10.92 -2.94
CA CYS A 21 0.72 9.53 -2.67
C CYS A 21 1.92 8.60 -2.59
N ILE A 22 1.80 7.53 -1.82
CA ILE A 22 2.79 6.46 -1.73
C ILE A 22 2.15 5.12 -2.10
N ASP A 23 2.73 4.42 -3.08
CA ASP A 23 2.55 2.98 -3.27
C ASP A 23 3.73 2.27 -2.59
N ALA A 24 3.47 1.71 -1.43
CA ALA A 24 4.51 1.10 -0.61
C ALA A 24 4.92 -0.31 -1.06
N THR A 25 4.22 -0.85 -2.07
CA THR A 25 4.42 -2.22 -2.60
C THR A 25 4.12 -2.24 -4.09
N ALA A 26 4.95 -1.56 -4.88
CA ALA A 26 4.68 -1.24 -6.29
C ALA A 26 4.34 -2.45 -7.17
N GLY A 27 5.05 -3.58 -6.98
CA GLY A 27 4.80 -4.82 -7.69
C GLY A 27 4.82 -4.64 -9.20
N LYS A 28 3.67 -4.84 -9.85
CA LYS A 28 3.49 -4.64 -11.30
C LYS A 28 3.02 -3.22 -11.67
N GLY A 29 3.00 -2.30 -10.73
CA GLY A 29 2.71 -0.87 -10.95
C GLY A 29 1.24 -0.50 -11.13
N ARG A 30 0.30 -1.40 -10.87
CA ARG A 30 -1.13 -1.13 -11.10
C ARG A 30 -1.68 -0.06 -10.17
N ASP A 31 -1.35 -0.14 -8.88
CA ASP A 31 -1.78 0.84 -7.89
C ASP A 31 -1.00 2.14 -8.08
N THR A 32 0.30 2.06 -8.39
CA THR A 32 1.10 3.23 -8.77
C THR A 32 0.48 3.99 -9.95
N ALA A 33 0.08 3.27 -11.02
CA ALA A 33 -0.54 3.89 -12.19
C ALA A 33 -1.90 4.53 -11.86
N LEU A 34 -2.71 3.90 -11.00
CA LEU A 34 -3.97 4.47 -10.53
C LEU A 34 -3.73 5.73 -9.68
N LEU A 35 -2.75 5.71 -8.77
CA LEU A 35 -2.40 6.89 -7.98
C LEU A 35 -1.94 8.05 -8.87
N CYS A 36 -1.11 7.79 -9.89
CA CYS A 36 -0.71 8.80 -10.87
C CYS A 36 -1.92 9.38 -11.62
N GLU A 37 -2.88 8.54 -12.01
CA GLU A 37 -4.12 9.00 -12.65
C GLU A 37 -4.93 9.94 -11.77
N LEU A 38 -5.08 9.56 -10.50
CA LEU A 38 -5.92 10.30 -9.56
C LEU A 38 -5.24 11.59 -9.07
N ALA A 39 -3.94 11.54 -8.81
CA ALA A 39 -3.17 12.70 -8.37
C ALA A 39 -2.94 13.73 -9.51
N GLY A 40 -3.00 13.28 -10.77
CA GLY A 40 -2.83 14.14 -11.94
C GLY A 40 -1.44 14.75 -12.04
N ASP A 41 -1.26 15.64 -13.02
CA ASP A 41 0.05 16.24 -13.37
C ASP A 41 0.64 17.14 -12.28
N THR A 42 -0.17 17.62 -11.35
CA THR A 42 0.26 18.44 -10.21
C THR A 42 0.54 17.63 -8.95
N GLY A 43 0.21 16.35 -8.95
CA GLY A 43 0.47 15.43 -7.85
C GLY A 43 1.85 14.80 -7.91
N ARG A 44 2.21 14.11 -6.86
CA ARG A 44 3.47 13.36 -6.77
C ARG A 44 3.18 11.94 -6.26
N VAL A 45 3.77 10.95 -6.91
CA VAL A 45 3.65 9.54 -6.49
C VAL A 45 5.03 8.96 -6.26
N LEU A 46 5.22 8.39 -5.06
CA LEU A 46 6.39 7.58 -4.70
C LEU A 46 5.97 6.12 -4.72
N ALA A 47 6.78 5.25 -5.31
CA ALA A 47 6.49 3.82 -5.38
C ALA A 47 7.71 3.02 -4.94
N PHE A 48 7.52 2.10 -4.01
CA PHE A 48 8.58 1.32 -3.37
C PHE A 48 8.44 -0.16 -3.69
N ASP A 49 9.54 -0.80 -4.03
CA ASP A 49 9.64 -2.25 -4.08
C ASP A 49 11.09 -2.68 -3.85
N VAL A 50 11.30 -3.83 -3.23
CA VAL A 50 12.63 -4.42 -2.98
C VAL A 50 13.11 -5.29 -4.14
N GLN A 51 12.24 -5.58 -5.12
CA GLN A 51 12.54 -6.43 -6.26
C GLN A 51 12.83 -5.56 -7.51
N GLU A 52 14.02 -5.71 -8.08
CA GLU A 52 14.40 -5.00 -9.33
C GLU A 52 13.41 -5.24 -10.47
N ASP A 53 12.87 -6.46 -10.56
CA ASP A 53 11.89 -6.82 -11.59
C ASP A 53 10.57 -6.07 -11.42
N ALA A 54 10.10 -5.89 -10.18
CA ALA A 54 8.93 -5.09 -9.86
C ALA A 54 9.14 -3.62 -10.25
N VAL A 55 10.27 -3.04 -9.87
CA VAL A 55 10.66 -1.66 -10.22
C VAL A 55 10.69 -1.49 -11.74
N ARG A 56 11.31 -2.43 -12.45
CA ARG A 56 11.37 -2.40 -13.92
C ARG A 56 9.98 -2.48 -14.56
N GLN A 57 9.12 -3.41 -14.10
CA GLN A 57 7.76 -3.57 -14.63
C GLN A 57 6.91 -2.32 -14.36
N THR A 58 6.99 -1.75 -13.15
CA THR A 58 6.29 -0.52 -12.79
C THR A 58 6.71 0.64 -13.69
N LYS A 59 8.03 0.86 -13.88
CA LYS A 59 8.53 1.91 -14.78
C LYS A 59 8.06 1.72 -16.21
N ALA A 60 8.09 0.48 -16.72
CA ALA A 60 7.62 0.16 -18.08
C ALA A 60 6.12 0.43 -18.23
N LEU A 61 5.30 0.05 -17.26
CA LEU A 61 3.85 0.31 -17.27
C LEU A 61 3.56 1.82 -17.29
N LEU A 62 4.21 2.59 -16.42
CA LEU A 62 4.02 4.03 -16.34
C LEU A 62 4.42 4.72 -17.65
N ALA A 63 5.58 4.35 -18.22
CA ALA A 63 6.04 4.89 -19.50
C ALA A 63 5.04 4.60 -20.64
N ALA A 64 4.51 3.37 -20.71
CA ALA A 64 3.51 2.99 -21.70
C ALA A 64 2.20 3.77 -21.58
N GLN A 65 1.89 4.30 -20.40
CA GLN A 65 0.69 5.09 -20.12
C GLN A 65 0.95 6.61 -20.10
N GLY A 66 2.18 7.05 -20.37
CA GLY A 66 2.56 8.47 -20.30
C GLY A 66 2.43 9.05 -18.89
N ARG A 67 2.63 8.23 -17.85
CA ARG A 67 2.53 8.62 -16.43
C ARG A 67 3.90 8.66 -15.78
N HIS A 68 4.03 9.43 -14.72
CA HIS A 68 5.29 9.62 -14.00
C HIS A 68 5.12 9.36 -12.50
N ALA A 69 6.02 8.58 -11.94
CA ALA A 69 6.21 8.39 -10.50
C ALA A 69 7.70 8.22 -10.20
N GLU A 70 8.09 8.50 -8.98
CA GLU A 70 9.41 8.16 -8.47
C GLU A 70 9.39 6.70 -7.98
N VAL A 71 9.90 5.79 -8.82
CA VAL A 71 9.90 4.35 -8.53
C VAL A 71 11.27 3.94 -7.98
N LEU A 72 11.29 3.49 -6.73
CA LEU A 72 12.45 3.28 -5.89
C LEU A 72 12.68 1.78 -5.64
N LEU A 73 13.91 1.33 -5.83
CA LEU A 73 14.35 0.01 -5.38
C LEU A 73 14.74 0.13 -3.90
N GLU A 74 13.76 0.11 -3.03
CA GLU A 74 13.93 0.37 -1.61
C GLU A 74 12.83 -0.31 -0.80
N SER A 75 13.13 -0.63 0.45
CA SER A 75 12.13 -1.12 1.39
C SER A 75 11.11 -0.03 1.77
N HIS A 76 9.85 -0.40 1.79
CA HIS A 76 8.78 0.46 2.30
C HIS A 76 8.99 0.90 3.76
N ALA A 77 9.75 0.15 4.54
CA ALA A 77 10.11 0.55 5.92
C ALA A 77 10.97 1.83 5.97
N ASN A 78 11.59 2.21 4.85
CA ASN A 78 12.46 3.38 4.75
C ASN A 78 11.77 4.60 4.09
N MET A 79 10.45 4.58 3.91
CA MET A 79 9.73 5.64 3.16
C MET A 79 9.87 7.04 3.79
N GLU A 80 10.15 7.15 5.08
CA GLU A 80 10.40 8.43 5.77
C GLU A 80 11.62 9.19 5.24
N ARG A 81 12.51 8.55 4.48
CA ARG A 81 13.64 9.22 3.82
C ARG A 81 13.24 10.04 2.60
N TYR A 82 12.01 9.82 2.09
CA TYR A 82 11.55 10.34 0.78
C TYR A 82 10.37 11.30 0.87
N ALA A 83 9.75 11.40 2.04
CA ALA A 83 8.67 12.33 2.31
C ALA A 83 8.82 12.96 3.69
N GLN A 84 8.29 14.17 3.87
CA GLN A 84 8.29 14.84 5.15
C GLN A 84 7.17 14.29 6.04
N PRO A 85 7.32 14.32 7.39
CA PRO A 85 6.22 14.02 8.29
C PRO A 85 4.98 14.86 7.95
N GLU A 86 3.80 14.26 8.12
CA GLU A 86 2.50 14.92 7.93
C GLU A 86 2.31 15.58 6.56
N SER A 87 2.91 15.00 5.49
CA SER A 87 2.85 15.56 4.14
C SER A 87 2.10 14.68 3.13
N VAL A 88 1.88 13.40 3.45
CA VAL A 88 1.33 12.42 2.51
C VAL A 88 -0.19 12.36 2.62
N ASP A 89 -0.87 12.44 1.48
CA ASP A 89 -2.33 12.36 1.39
C ASP A 89 -2.86 10.93 1.48
N CYS A 90 -2.18 10.01 0.79
CA CYS A 90 -2.64 8.64 0.71
C CYS A 90 -1.48 7.65 0.57
N ILE A 91 -1.57 6.54 1.30
CA ILE A 91 -0.61 5.43 1.20
C ILE A 91 -1.37 4.15 0.90
N VAL A 92 -0.86 3.34 -0.03
CA VAL A 92 -1.40 2.02 -0.33
C VAL A 92 -0.35 0.92 -0.10
N PHE A 93 -0.80 -0.19 0.49
CA PHE A 93 -0.02 -1.41 0.71
C PHE A 93 -0.73 -2.63 0.15
N ASN A 94 0.01 -3.52 -0.48
CA ASN A 94 -0.39 -4.90 -0.76
C ASN A 94 0.60 -5.82 -0.06
N PHE A 95 0.30 -6.19 1.18
CA PHE A 95 1.13 -7.11 1.95
C PHE A 95 1.00 -8.53 1.42
N GLY A 96 2.11 -9.26 1.38
CA GLY A 96 2.17 -10.62 0.89
C GLY A 96 3.24 -10.78 -0.19
N ARG A 97 2.95 -11.56 -1.23
CA ARG A 97 3.89 -11.91 -2.29
C ARG A 97 3.49 -11.30 -3.64
N LEU A 98 4.49 -10.85 -4.40
CA LEU A 98 4.29 -10.44 -5.79
C LEU A 98 3.82 -11.65 -6.63
N PRO A 99 2.63 -11.62 -7.24
CA PRO A 99 2.17 -12.71 -8.10
C PRO A 99 3.08 -12.93 -9.31
N GLY A 100 3.70 -14.14 -9.39
CA GLY A 100 4.67 -14.49 -10.43
C GLY A 100 6.09 -13.98 -10.18
N GLY A 101 6.36 -13.39 -9.03
CA GLY A 101 7.71 -13.05 -8.57
C GLY A 101 8.40 -14.23 -7.88
N ASP A 102 9.58 -13.98 -7.32
CA ASP A 102 10.33 -14.98 -6.56
C ASP A 102 9.48 -15.45 -5.34
N PRO A 103 9.21 -16.76 -5.22
CA PRO A 103 8.39 -17.28 -4.12
C PRO A 103 9.04 -17.11 -2.75
N HIS A 104 10.35 -16.83 -2.67
CA HIS A 104 11.08 -16.60 -1.43
C HIS A 104 11.07 -15.14 -0.99
N ILE A 105 10.59 -14.21 -1.85
CA ILE A 105 10.48 -12.79 -1.53
C ILE A 105 9.02 -12.46 -1.23
N PHE A 106 8.74 -12.14 0.03
CA PHE A 106 7.43 -11.72 0.53
C PHE A 106 7.62 -10.71 1.66
N THR A 107 6.58 -10.00 2.02
CA THR A 107 6.59 -9.09 3.17
C THR A 107 6.66 -9.88 4.47
N HIS A 108 7.26 -9.31 5.50
CA HIS A 108 7.41 -9.92 6.82
C HIS A 108 6.75 -9.03 7.88
N ALA A 109 6.19 -9.64 8.93
CA ALA A 109 5.48 -8.93 9.98
C ALA A 109 6.23 -7.71 10.51
N ASP A 110 7.52 -7.85 10.83
CA ASP A 110 8.31 -6.76 11.40
C ASP A 110 8.47 -5.58 10.42
N SER A 111 8.78 -5.87 9.15
CA SER A 111 8.92 -4.82 8.11
C SER A 111 7.58 -4.19 7.77
N SER A 112 6.51 -4.96 7.79
CA SER A 112 5.15 -4.48 7.49
C SER A 112 4.63 -3.56 8.60
N ILE A 113 4.82 -3.93 9.86
CA ILE A 113 4.48 -3.09 11.02
C ILE A 113 5.32 -1.80 11.00
N ALA A 114 6.64 -1.91 10.81
CA ALA A 114 7.53 -0.74 10.73
C ALA A 114 7.10 0.22 9.59
N ALA A 115 6.66 -0.34 8.45
CA ALA A 115 6.18 0.47 7.34
C ALA A 115 4.81 1.13 7.61
N ILE A 116 3.90 0.43 8.30
CA ILE A 116 2.64 1.04 8.74
C ILE A 116 2.92 2.22 9.68
N ASP A 117 3.80 2.04 10.68
CA ASP A 117 4.16 3.08 11.62
C ASP A 117 4.85 4.27 10.94
N ALA A 118 5.76 4.01 10.00
CA ALA A 118 6.38 5.05 9.17
C ALA A 118 5.30 5.80 8.36
N GLY A 119 4.39 5.06 7.75
CA GLY A 119 3.28 5.64 6.99
C GLY A 119 2.38 6.53 7.86
N LEU A 120 2.04 6.11 9.08
CA LEU A 120 1.23 6.90 10.00
C LEU A 120 1.89 8.23 10.40
N ARG A 121 3.22 8.26 10.51
CA ARG A 121 3.97 9.51 10.75
C ARG A 121 4.02 10.42 9.52
N LEU A 122 3.95 9.84 8.32
CA LEU A 122 3.96 10.59 7.06
C LEU A 122 2.59 11.13 6.67
N LEU A 123 1.50 10.47 7.09
CA LEU A 123 0.15 10.92 6.76
C LEU A 123 -0.14 12.29 7.35
N LYS A 124 -0.61 13.21 6.52
CA LYS A 124 -1.14 14.49 6.99
C LYS A 124 -2.44 14.31 7.75
N PRO A 125 -2.84 15.28 8.58
CA PRO A 125 -4.18 15.28 9.16
C PRO A 125 -5.26 15.14 8.08
N GLY A 126 -6.14 14.12 8.20
CA GLY A 126 -7.13 13.77 7.20
C GLY A 126 -6.59 12.99 5.99
N GLY A 127 -5.32 12.61 6.00
CA GLY A 127 -4.77 11.64 5.06
C GLY A 127 -5.26 10.22 5.39
N ALA A 128 -5.09 9.29 4.46
CA ALA A 128 -5.59 7.93 4.64
C ALA A 128 -4.63 6.86 4.12
N MET A 129 -4.75 5.66 4.71
CA MET A 129 -3.98 4.49 4.31
C MET A 129 -4.91 3.36 3.92
N ALA A 130 -4.63 2.71 2.79
CA ALA A 130 -5.33 1.52 2.34
C ALA A 130 -4.40 0.31 2.34
N LEU A 131 -4.84 -0.78 2.94
CA LEU A 131 -4.08 -2.02 3.03
C LEU A 131 -4.89 -3.16 2.39
N ALA A 132 -4.25 -3.92 1.52
CA ALA A 132 -4.74 -5.23 1.10
C ALA A 132 -3.83 -6.29 1.75
N ILE A 133 -4.35 -7.02 2.73
CA ILE A 133 -3.57 -8.01 3.49
C ILE A 133 -3.81 -9.37 2.85
N TYR A 134 -2.86 -9.80 2.01
CA TYR A 134 -2.86 -11.13 1.41
C TYR A 134 -2.23 -12.11 2.38
N TYR A 135 -2.90 -13.20 2.62
CA TYR A 135 -2.43 -14.26 3.48
C TYR A 135 -2.79 -15.61 2.85
N GLY A 136 -1.90 -16.51 2.92
CA GLY A 136 -2.04 -17.84 2.33
C GLY A 136 -0.65 -18.46 2.20
N GLY A 137 -0.57 -19.80 2.25
CA GLY A 137 0.71 -20.48 2.36
C GLY A 137 1.29 -20.40 3.77
N GLU A 138 2.46 -21.02 3.97
CA GLU A 138 3.00 -21.30 5.29
C GLU A 138 3.29 -20.07 6.17
N ASN A 139 3.64 -18.93 5.57
CA ASN A 139 4.09 -17.74 6.31
C ASN A 139 3.09 -16.58 6.33
N GLY A 140 2.05 -16.59 5.49
CA GLY A 140 1.12 -15.46 5.34
C GLY A 140 0.20 -15.26 6.54
N TYR A 141 -0.14 -16.31 7.27
CA TYR A 141 -1.02 -16.22 8.44
C TYR A 141 -0.37 -15.46 9.59
N GLY A 142 0.92 -15.70 9.84
CA GLY A 142 1.66 -15.01 10.90
C GLY A 142 1.77 -13.51 10.66
N GLU A 143 2.07 -13.09 9.43
CA GLU A 143 2.10 -11.68 9.05
C GLU A 143 0.73 -11.02 9.19
N ARG A 144 -0.32 -11.67 8.66
CA ARG A 144 -1.72 -11.20 8.80
C ARG A 144 -2.08 -10.96 10.26
N ASP A 145 -1.84 -11.94 11.12
CA ASP A 145 -2.22 -11.88 12.53
C ASP A 145 -1.48 -10.77 13.27
N ALA A 146 -0.19 -10.59 12.96
CA ALA A 146 0.63 -9.51 13.50
C ALA A 146 0.13 -8.14 13.05
N ILE A 147 -0.16 -7.96 11.76
CA ILE A 147 -0.71 -6.71 11.22
C ILE A 147 -2.07 -6.41 11.88
N LEU A 148 -2.99 -7.37 11.92
CA LEU A 148 -4.31 -7.18 12.52
C LEU A 148 -4.24 -6.87 14.02
N ALA A 149 -3.31 -7.50 14.75
CA ALA A 149 -3.07 -7.20 16.16
C ALA A 149 -2.55 -5.77 16.32
N HIS A 150 -1.57 -5.37 15.50
CA HIS A 150 -1.01 -4.03 15.53
C HIS A 150 -2.07 -2.95 15.23
N LEU A 151 -2.87 -3.13 14.19
CA LEU A 151 -3.94 -2.18 13.82
C LEU A 151 -4.93 -1.95 14.97
N ARG A 152 -5.21 -2.96 15.80
CA ARG A 152 -6.08 -2.83 16.98
C ARG A 152 -5.47 -2.04 18.12
N THR A 153 -4.17 -1.79 18.13
CA THR A 153 -3.46 -1.02 19.15
C THR A 153 -3.33 0.46 18.82
N LEU A 154 -3.71 0.88 17.60
CA LEU A 154 -3.63 2.27 17.20
C LEU A 154 -4.56 3.14 18.07
N ASP A 155 -4.06 4.34 18.42
CA ASP A 155 -4.81 5.29 19.25
C ASP A 155 -6.09 5.76 18.54
N ASP A 156 -7.24 5.40 19.06
CA ASP A 156 -8.57 5.68 18.50
C ASP A 156 -8.97 7.17 18.53
N ARG A 157 -8.19 8.00 19.24
CA ARG A 157 -8.32 9.47 19.19
C ARG A 157 -7.67 10.08 17.95
N ARG A 158 -6.74 9.36 17.35
CA ARG A 158 -5.97 9.81 16.19
C ARG A 158 -6.36 9.11 14.91
N TYR A 159 -6.70 7.83 15.00
CA TYR A 159 -6.93 6.97 13.83
C TYR A 159 -8.20 6.16 13.98
N SER A 160 -8.99 6.09 12.93
CA SER A 160 -10.05 5.11 12.80
C SER A 160 -9.60 3.99 11.86
N VAL A 161 -9.75 2.74 12.31
CA VAL A 161 -9.39 1.57 11.51
C VAL A 161 -10.65 0.82 11.12
N LEU A 162 -10.89 0.72 9.82
CA LEU A 162 -11.97 -0.09 9.26
C LEU A 162 -11.38 -1.37 8.65
N LEU A 163 -11.84 -2.53 9.13
CA LEU A 163 -11.53 -3.83 8.54
C LEU A 163 -12.75 -4.33 7.75
N CYS A 164 -12.53 -4.79 6.52
CA CYS A 164 -13.59 -5.39 5.72
C CYS A 164 -13.42 -6.91 5.70
N ASP A 165 -14.45 -7.63 6.13
CA ASP A 165 -14.47 -9.09 6.12
C ASP A 165 -15.43 -9.64 5.06
N TRP A 166 -15.07 -10.78 4.47
CA TRP A 166 -15.87 -11.48 3.49
C TRP A 166 -16.69 -12.56 4.18
N ALA A 167 -17.88 -12.21 4.66
CA ALA A 167 -18.71 -13.07 5.49
C ALA A 167 -18.99 -14.48 4.92
N ASN A 168 -18.98 -14.66 3.62
CA ASN A 168 -19.35 -15.92 2.95
C ASN A 168 -18.28 -16.49 2.02
N ARG A 169 -17.07 -15.89 1.97
CA ARG A 169 -15.98 -16.41 1.16
C ARG A 169 -15.12 -17.40 1.93
N LYS A 170 -14.89 -18.52 1.28
CA LYS A 170 -13.90 -19.53 1.71
C LYS A 170 -12.60 -19.26 0.92
N ASN A 171 -11.49 -19.89 1.27
CA ASN A 171 -10.19 -19.81 0.60
C ASN A 171 -9.43 -18.51 0.84
N ASP A 172 -9.45 -18.03 2.08
CA ASP A 172 -8.55 -16.98 2.56
C ASP A 172 -8.52 -15.71 1.67
N PRO A 173 -9.68 -15.07 1.43
CA PRO A 173 -9.71 -13.86 0.62
C PRO A 173 -8.90 -12.77 1.32
N PRO A 174 -8.09 -11.98 0.58
CA PRO A 174 -7.33 -10.88 1.16
C PRO A 174 -8.25 -9.90 1.91
N ILE A 175 -7.77 -9.40 3.05
CA ILE A 175 -8.52 -8.49 3.92
C ILE A 175 -8.23 -7.05 3.53
N PRO A 176 -9.22 -6.27 3.06
CA PRO A 176 -9.08 -4.82 2.94
C PRO A 176 -9.11 -4.17 4.32
N ALA A 177 -8.16 -3.29 4.60
CA ALA A 177 -8.15 -2.45 5.79
C ALA A 177 -7.90 -0.99 5.40
N PHE A 178 -8.50 -0.06 6.14
CA PHE A 178 -8.39 1.38 5.89
C PHE A 178 -8.14 2.08 7.21
N ILE A 179 -7.22 3.07 7.18
CA ILE A 179 -6.89 3.93 8.31
C ILE A 179 -7.11 5.37 7.87
N PHE A 180 -7.82 6.16 8.66
CA PHE A 180 -8.11 7.58 8.45
C PHE A 180 -8.25 8.35 9.76
#